data_3a9c799ba3cdfb88d1d1c4bd190345f6
#
_entry.id   3a9c799ba3cdfb88d1d1c4bd190345f6
#
_cell.length_a   1.000
_cell.length_b   1.000
_cell.length_c   1.000
_cell.angle_alpha   90.00
_cell.angle_beta   90.00
_cell.angle_gamma   90.00
#
_symmetry.space_group_name_H-M   'P 1'
#
loop_
_entity.id
_entity.type
_entity.pdbx_description
1 polymer ?
#
loop_
_entity_poly.entity_id
_entity_poly.type
_entity_poly.pdbx_seq_one_letter_code
_entity_poly.pdbx_strand_id
1 'polypeptide(L)'
;MTTSAIKVCPSTELVDGGLARKLPVQHGGETTTAFFVRYEGRAYGYLNRCPHMGSQLDWEGHVFTRAGDQLMCARHGATFKPDTGECTGGPCQPSRLSALKVTEADQYVLWWPEGKTDPA
;
A
#
# COMPACT_ATOMS: atom_id res chain seq x y z
N MET A 1 -4.57 0.50 25.73
CA MET A 1 -5.47 -0.29 24.90
C MET A 1 -4.68 -1.00 23.82
N THR A 2 -4.88 -2.29 23.68
CA THR A 2 -4.11 -3.10 22.73
C THR A 2 -4.78 -3.08 21.37
N THR A 3 -4.05 -2.71 20.34
CA THR A 3 -4.56 -2.76 18.98
C THR A 3 -4.35 -4.16 18.44
N SER A 4 -5.43 -4.76 17.95
CA SER A 4 -5.35 -6.09 17.34
C SER A 4 -5.00 -5.95 15.86
N ALA A 5 -4.19 -6.88 15.38
CA ALA A 5 -3.85 -6.93 13.96
C ALA A 5 -5.08 -7.35 13.15
N ILE A 6 -5.18 -6.80 11.95
CA ILE A 6 -6.21 -7.15 10.98
C ILE A 6 -5.58 -8.14 10.00
N LYS A 7 -6.23 -9.28 9.81
CA LYS A 7 -5.80 -10.24 8.79
C LYS A 7 -6.20 -9.71 7.43
N VAL A 8 -5.22 -9.38 6.62
CA VAL A 8 -5.45 -8.83 5.28
C VAL A 8 -5.77 -9.96 4.30
N CYS A 9 -4.89 -10.94 4.24
CA CYS A 9 -5.03 -12.07 3.32
C CYS A 9 -3.99 -13.12 3.68
N PRO A 10 -4.14 -14.36 3.20
CA PRO A 10 -3.07 -15.34 3.31
C PRO A 10 -1.80 -14.82 2.61
N SER A 11 -0.64 -15.11 3.21
CA SER A 11 0.65 -14.65 2.68
C SER A 11 0.87 -15.09 1.22
N THR A 12 0.37 -16.26 0.87
CA THR A 12 0.54 -16.82 -0.48
C THR A 12 -0.23 -16.04 -1.55
N GLU A 13 -1.19 -15.20 -1.16
CA GLU A 13 -1.94 -14.39 -2.13
C GLU A 13 -1.17 -13.17 -2.61
N LEU A 14 -0.10 -12.78 -1.92
CA LEU A 14 0.73 -11.66 -2.37
C LEU A 14 1.94 -12.20 -3.10
N VAL A 15 2.01 -11.91 -4.39
CA VAL A 15 3.11 -12.33 -5.27
C VAL A 15 4.04 -11.14 -5.49
N ASP A 16 5.34 -11.39 -5.46
CA ASP A 16 6.35 -10.35 -5.71
C ASP A 16 6.06 -9.63 -7.03
N GLY A 17 5.92 -8.30 -6.94
CA GLY A 17 5.63 -7.47 -8.10
C GLY A 17 4.25 -7.71 -8.71
N GLY A 18 3.38 -8.47 -8.04
CA GLY A 18 2.07 -8.84 -8.55
C GLY A 18 0.96 -7.88 -8.14
N LEU A 19 -0.28 -8.36 -8.24
CA LEU A 19 -1.45 -7.56 -7.91
C LEU A 19 -1.48 -7.19 -6.43
N ALA A 20 -1.94 -5.99 -6.15
CA ALA A 20 -2.16 -5.53 -4.78
C ALA A 20 -3.46 -6.12 -4.23
N ARG A 21 -3.46 -6.40 -2.94
CA ARG A 21 -4.68 -6.71 -2.21
C ARG A 21 -5.21 -5.40 -1.64
N LYS A 22 -6.44 -5.03 -1.98
CA LYS A 22 -7.04 -3.79 -1.50
C LYS A 22 -7.98 -4.07 -0.33
N LEU A 23 -8.03 -3.13 0.60
CA LEU A 23 -8.88 -3.23 1.78
C LEU A 23 -9.50 -1.87 2.05
N PRO A 24 -10.83 -1.79 2.28
CA PRO A 24 -11.42 -0.51 2.66
C PRO A 24 -10.98 -0.11 4.05
N VAL A 25 -10.63 1.16 4.21
CA VAL A 25 -10.15 1.73 5.48
C VAL A 25 -10.75 3.11 5.68
N GLN A 26 -10.63 3.61 6.90
CA GLN A 26 -10.93 5.01 7.21
C GLN A 26 -9.63 5.71 7.55
N HIS A 27 -9.48 6.91 7.04
CA HIS A 27 -8.30 7.73 7.30
C HIS A 27 -8.76 9.15 7.59
N GLY A 28 -8.53 9.61 8.83
CA GLY A 28 -8.96 10.94 9.24
C GLY A 28 -10.45 11.18 9.11
N GLY A 29 -11.26 10.15 9.28
CA GLY A 29 -12.72 10.25 9.16
C GLY A 29 -13.26 10.04 7.76
N GLU A 30 -12.40 9.86 6.77
CA GLU A 30 -12.82 9.62 5.38
C GLU A 30 -12.64 8.16 5.02
N THR A 31 -13.61 7.61 4.28
CA THR A 31 -13.49 6.24 3.76
C THR A 31 -12.61 6.24 2.51
N THR A 32 -11.61 5.38 2.50
CA THR A 32 -10.71 5.23 1.36
C THR A 32 -10.26 3.76 1.31
N THR A 33 -9.20 3.46 0.59
CA THR A 33 -8.65 2.12 0.51
C THR A 33 -7.18 2.11 0.88
N ALA A 34 -6.71 0.96 1.37
CA ALA A 34 -5.30 0.67 1.51
C ALA A 34 -4.97 -0.44 0.52
N PHE A 35 -3.71 -0.54 0.11
CA PHE A 35 -3.27 -1.65 -0.70
C PHE A 35 -2.06 -2.33 -0.06
N PHE A 36 -1.96 -3.62 -0.31
CA PHE A 36 -0.89 -4.45 0.24
C PHE A 36 -0.22 -5.21 -0.89
N VAL A 37 1.09 -5.22 -0.88
CA VAL A 37 1.89 -5.80 -1.97
C VAL A 37 3.06 -6.59 -1.40
N ARG A 38 3.67 -7.42 -2.24
CA ARG A 38 4.92 -8.10 -1.91
C ARG A 38 6.02 -7.58 -2.82
N TYR A 39 7.16 -7.31 -2.19
CA TYR A 39 8.33 -6.85 -2.92
C TYR A 39 9.56 -7.44 -2.25
N GLU A 40 10.38 -8.13 -3.02
CA GLU A 40 11.61 -8.80 -2.54
C GLU A 40 11.37 -9.66 -1.30
N GLY A 41 10.30 -10.44 -1.34
CA GLY A 41 9.99 -11.40 -0.30
C GLY A 41 9.27 -10.84 0.92
N ARG A 42 9.01 -9.53 0.97
CA ARG A 42 8.34 -8.89 2.11
C ARG A 42 7.01 -8.27 1.71
N ALA A 43 6.08 -8.25 2.66
CA ALA A 43 4.79 -7.58 2.48
C ALA A 43 4.87 -6.14 2.94
N TYR A 44 4.27 -5.24 2.18
CA TYR A 44 4.18 -3.81 2.50
C TYR A 44 2.75 -3.35 2.30
N GLY A 45 2.35 -2.34 3.07
CA GLY A 45 1.03 -1.75 2.94
C GLY A 45 1.13 -0.23 2.92
N TYR A 46 0.26 0.36 2.12
CA TYR A 46 0.20 1.81 1.97
C TYR A 46 -1.24 2.27 1.82
N LEU A 47 -1.49 3.48 2.25
CA LEU A 47 -2.76 4.13 1.95
C LEU A 47 -2.84 4.33 0.43
N ASN A 48 -3.96 3.95 -0.18
CA ASN A 48 -4.11 4.01 -1.65
C ASN A 48 -4.49 5.43 -2.06
N ARG A 49 -3.52 6.32 -1.94
CA ARG A 49 -3.72 7.74 -2.19
C ARG A 49 -2.40 8.34 -2.67
N CYS A 50 -2.42 8.85 -3.90
CA CYS A 50 -1.26 9.52 -4.45
C CYS A 50 -1.04 10.85 -3.70
N PRO A 51 0.14 11.10 -3.14
CA PRO A 51 0.37 12.33 -2.37
C PRO A 51 0.24 13.59 -3.20
N HIS A 52 0.37 13.51 -4.52
CA HIS A 52 0.24 14.67 -5.39
C HIS A 52 -1.22 15.12 -5.55
N MET A 53 -2.12 14.18 -5.85
CA MET A 53 -3.51 14.52 -6.21
C MET A 53 -4.56 13.85 -5.34
N GLY A 54 -4.17 12.99 -4.43
CA GLY A 54 -5.13 12.24 -3.62
C GLY A 54 -5.87 11.13 -4.36
N SER A 55 -5.51 10.87 -5.61
CA SER A 55 -6.11 9.81 -6.42
C SER A 55 -5.60 8.44 -5.98
N GLN A 56 -6.38 7.39 -6.26
CA GLN A 56 -5.91 6.03 -6.03
C GLN A 56 -4.76 5.72 -6.99
N LEU A 57 -3.76 4.96 -6.50
CA LEU A 57 -2.62 4.59 -7.31
C LEU A 57 -2.96 3.51 -8.33
N ASP A 58 -3.76 2.54 -7.91
CA ASP A 58 -3.95 1.34 -8.70
C ASP A 58 -4.85 1.55 -9.91
N TRP A 59 -4.61 0.71 -10.89
CA TRP A 59 -5.54 0.47 -11.97
C TRP A 59 -5.92 -1.01 -11.91
N GLU A 60 -7.14 -1.29 -11.45
CA GLU A 60 -7.66 -2.65 -11.29
C GLU A 60 -6.73 -3.55 -10.46
N GLY A 61 -6.18 -3.01 -9.37
CA GLY A 61 -5.27 -3.74 -8.51
C GLY A 61 -3.81 -3.72 -8.93
N HIS A 62 -3.49 -3.17 -10.10
CA HIS A 62 -2.12 -3.05 -10.57
C HIS A 62 -1.48 -1.79 -10.02
N VAL A 63 -0.43 -1.93 -9.22
CA VAL A 63 0.29 -0.79 -8.64
C VAL A 63 1.77 -0.79 -8.97
N PHE A 64 2.30 -1.89 -9.52
CA PHE A 64 3.71 -1.97 -9.90
C PHE A 64 3.92 -1.50 -11.32
N THR A 65 5.13 -0.97 -11.58
CA THR A 65 5.58 -0.73 -12.95
C THR A 65 5.72 -2.08 -13.66
N ARG A 66 5.86 -2.03 -14.98
CA ARG A 66 5.99 -3.25 -15.78
C ARG A 66 7.18 -4.11 -15.33
N ALA A 67 8.28 -3.48 -14.88
CA ALA A 67 9.45 -4.19 -14.39
C ALA A 67 9.24 -4.80 -13.01
N GLY A 68 8.19 -4.39 -12.28
CA GLY A 68 7.90 -4.90 -10.96
C GLY A 68 8.82 -4.40 -9.86
N ASP A 69 9.58 -3.34 -10.13
CA ASP A 69 10.58 -2.82 -9.20
C ASP A 69 10.19 -1.50 -8.54
N GLN A 70 9.08 -0.89 -8.97
CA GLN A 70 8.59 0.34 -8.37
C GLN A 70 7.07 0.34 -8.37
N LEU A 71 6.48 1.10 -7.45
CA LEU A 71 5.05 1.40 -7.49
C LEU A 71 4.83 2.60 -8.39
N MET A 72 3.69 2.67 -9.04
CA MET A 72 3.37 3.77 -9.95
C MET A 72 1.92 4.17 -9.81
N CYS A 73 1.69 5.49 -9.73
CA CYS A 73 0.35 6.03 -9.82
C CYS A 73 -0.12 5.93 -11.28
N ALA A 74 -1.19 5.17 -11.50
CA ALA A 74 -1.70 4.91 -12.85
C ALA A 74 -2.15 6.17 -13.57
N ARG A 75 -2.52 7.22 -12.83
CA ARG A 75 -3.03 8.45 -13.42
C ARG A 75 -1.95 9.42 -13.88
N HIS A 76 -0.89 9.57 -13.07
CA HIS A 76 0.07 10.64 -13.27
C HIS A 76 1.49 10.16 -13.50
N GLY A 77 1.71 8.84 -13.45
CA GLY A 77 3.02 8.27 -13.69
C GLY A 77 4.05 8.50 -12.58
N ALA A 78 3.63 9.02 -11.43
CA ALA A 78 4.52 9.15 -10.28
C ALA A 78 4.97 7.77 -9.83
N THR A 79 6.27 7.61 -9.52
CA THR A 79 6.83 6.34 -9.11
C THR A 79 7.35 6.41 -7.68
N PHE A 80 7.31 5.29 -6.99
CA PHE A 80 7.67 5.20 -5.57
C PHE A 80 8.43 3.92 -5.30
N LYS A 81 9.31 3.97 -4.32
CA LYS A 81 9.99 2.76 -3.84
C LYS A 81 9.00 1.85 -3.12
N PRO A 82 8.92 0.56 -3.47
CA PRO A 82 7.95 -0.32 -2.83
C PRO A 82 8.19 -0.54 -1.34
N ASP A 83 9.43 -0.42 -0.89
CA ASP A 83 9.80 -0.69 0.50
C ASP A 83 9.72 0.53 1.42
N THR A 84 9.83 1.73 0.89
CA THR A 84 9.81 2.96 1.69
C THR A 84 8.65 3.88 1.35
N GLY A 85 8.10 3.78 0.15
CA GLY A 85 7.06 4.67 -0.32
C GLY A 85 7.56 6.02 -0.81
N GLU A 86 8.88 6.23 -0.82
CA GLU A 86 9.44 7.50 -1.28
C GLU A 86 9.25 7.68 -2.78
N CYS A 87 8.86 8.87 -3.19
CA CYS A 87 8.73 9.21 -4.60
C CYS A 87 10.09 9.20 -5.27
N THR A 88 10.20 8.47 -6.38
CA THR A 88 11.43 8.37 -7.16
C THR A 88 11.36 9.13 -8.47
N GLY A 89 10.18 9.58 -8.88
CA GLY A 89 10.03 10.32 -10.12
C GLY A 89 8.61 10.80 -10.32
N GLY A 90 8.44 11.74 -11.24
CA GLY A 90 7.16 12.31 -11.56
C GLY A 90 6.78 13.46 -10.65
N PRO A 91 5.48 13.84 -10.65
CA PRO A 91 5.06 15.09 -9.99
C PRO A 91 4.97 15.02 -8.47
N CYS A 92 5.28 13.90 -7.84
CA CYS A 92 5.11 13.75 -6.41
C CYS A 92 6.33 14.10 -5.56
N GLN A 93 7.44 14.44 -6.17
CA GLN A 93 8.65 14.75 -5.38
C GLN A 93 8.49 16.06 -4.61
N PRO A 94 8.96 16.13 -3.34
CA PRO A 94 9.65 15.09 -2.54
C PRO A 94 8.73 14.28 -1.63
N SER A 95 7.48 14.12 -1.98
CA SER A 95 6.49 13.42 -1.16
C SER A 95 6.72 11.91 -1.08
N ARG A 96 5.94 11.25 -0.23
CA ARG A 96 5.96 9.80 -0.10
C ARG A 96 4.56 9.28 0.17
N LEU A 97 4.35 7.99 -0.10
CA LEU A 97 3.12 7.30 0.27
C LEU A 97 3.05 7.15 1.78
N SER A 98 1.83 7.10 2.31
CA SER A 98 1.61 6.87 3.73
C SER A 98 1.73 5.38 4.02
N ALA A 99 2.81 4.99 4.70
CA ALA A 99 3.07 3.59 5.01
C ALA A 99 2.20 3.10 6.15
N LEU A 100 1.75 1.86 6.05
CA LEU A 100 1.02 1.16 7.09
C LEU A 100 1.96 0.15 7.74
N LYS A 101 1.71 -0.16 9.02
CA LYS A 101 2.52 -1.14 9.72
C LYS A 101 2.02 -2.53 9.35
N VAL A 102 2.87 -3.30 8.69
CA VAL A 102 2.53 -4.63 8.16
C VAL A 102 3.56 -5.65 8.64
N THR A 103 3.08 -6.79 9.09
CA THR A 103 3.92 -7.93 9.43
C THR A 103 3.34 -9.18 8.78
N GLU A 104 4.08 -10.28 8.84
CA GLU A 104 3.57 -11.57 8.44
C GLU A 104 3.78 -12.56 9.59
N ALA A 105 2.74 -13.32 9.92
CA ALA A 105 2.80 -14.34 10.95
C ALA A 105 1.72 -15.38 10.68
N ASP A 106 2.00 -16.62 11.01
CA ASP A 106 1.06 -17.74 10.86
C ASP A 106 0.47 -17.82 9.45
N GLN A 107 1.30 -17.52 8.43
CA GLN A 107 0.95 -17.59 7.01
C GLN A 107 -0.07 -16.54 6.58
N TYR A 108 -0.20 -15.45 7.36
CA TYR A 108 -1.08 -14.33 7.03
C TYR A 108 -0.33 -13.02 6.98
N VAL A 109 -0.79 -12.13 6.11
CA VAL A 109 -0.36 -10.73 6.09
C VAL A 109 -1.22 -10.00 7.11
N LEU A 110 -0.58 -9.31 8.04
CA LEU A 110 -1.26 -8.63 9.15
C LEU A 110 -1.00 -7.14 9.05
N TRP A 111 -2.07 -6.36 9.20
CA TRP A 111 -1.99 -4.91 9.30
C TRP A 111 -2.29 -4.48 10.73
N TRP A 112 -1.41 -3.66 11.29
CA TRP A 112 -1.55 -3.12 12.64
C TRP A 112 -2.01 -1.68 12.55
N PRO A 113 -3.33 -1.41 12.65
CA PRO A 113 -3.83 -0.04 12.56
C PRO A 113 -3.23 0.86 13.61
N GLU A 114 -2.85 2.07 13.21
CA GLU A 114 -2.32 3.07 14.12
C GLU A 114 -2.56 4.46 13.54
N GLY A 115 -2.46 5.48 14.41
CA GLY A 115 -2.68 6.85 13.99
C GLY A 115 -4.10 7.11 13.53
N LYS A 116 -4.24 7.71 12.34
CA LYS A 116 -5.53 8.11 11.80
C LYS A 116 -6.18 7.06 10.90
N THR A 117 -5.51 5.94 10.67
CA THR A 117 -5.99 4.92 9.74
C THR A 117 -6.55 3.72 10.50
N ASP A 118 -7.80 3.41 10.26
CA ASP A 118 -8.53 2.33 10.92
C ASP A 118 -9.28 1.49 9.89
N PRO A 119 -9.68 0.25 10.24
CA PRO A 119 -10.55 -0.54 9.37
C PRO A 119 -11.87 0.19 9.13
N ALA A 120 -12.36 0.06 7.91
CA ALA A 120 -13.66 0.64 7.56
C ALA A 120 -14.80 -0.18 8.16
#